data_af0d124b73c9b307a03a1225e6535248
#
_entry.id   af0d124b73c9b307a03a1225e6535248
#
_cell.length_a   1.000
_cell.length_b   1.000
_cell.length_c   1.000
_cell.angle_alpha   90.00
_cell.angle_beta   90.00
_cell.angle_gamma   90.00
#
_symmetry.space_group_name_H-M   'P 1'
#
loop_
_entity.id
_entity.type
_entity.pdbx_description
1 polymer ?
#
loop_
_entity_poly.entity_id
_entity_poly.type
_entity_poly.pdbx_seq_one_letter_code
_entity_poly.pdbx_strand_id
1 'polypeptide(L)'
;TLFKHFMAICEPDYFSEQSPYPSFNVQAAKELGYYGYDIKPFKKYLTIKSSRDYLHKVMLPPELSNLKFDKTLYNKVVKFLKENDPEMIYIYGGDDPWTA
;
A
#
# COMPACT_ATOMS: atom_id res chain seq x y z
N THR A 1 15.20 2.06 -24.45
CA THR A 1 13.93 1.32 -24.39
C THR A 1 13.15 1.75 -23.15
N LEU A 2 11.83 1.52 -23.13
CA LEU A 2 10.96 1.81 -21.98
C LEU A 2 11.48 1.16 -20.69
N PHE A 3 11.93 -0.08 -20.76
CA PHE A 3 12.51 -0.79 -19.62
C PHE A 3 13.75 -0.08 -19.04
N LYS A 4 14.67 0.38 -19.90
CA LYS A 4 15.85 1.14 -19.43
C LYS A 4 15.45 2.45 -18.76
N HIS A 5 14.43 3.13 -19.28
CA HIS A 5 13.91 4.34 -18.67
C HIS A 5 13.27 4.04 -17.31
N PHE A 6 12.44 3.00 -17.23
CA PHE A 6 11.85 2.55 -15.97
C PHE A 6 12.92 2.27 -14.91
N MET A 7 13.95 1.49 -15.24
CA MET A 7 15.04 1.15 -14.32
C MET A 7 15.89 2.36 -13.89
N ALA A 8 15.86 3.44 -14.65
CA ALA A 8 16.57 4.67 -14.31
C ALA A 8 15.82 5.58 -13.34
N ILE A 9 14.50 5.45 -13.27
CA ILE A 9 13.64 6.29 -12.44
C ILE A 9 12.97 5.55 -11.27
N CYS A 10 12.95 4.23 -11.30
CA CYS A 10 12.39 3.40 -10.24
C CYS A 10 13.48 2.51 -9.65
N GLU A 11 13.67 2.59 -8.35
CA GLU A 11 14.53 1.64 -7.63
C GLU A 11 13.77 0.31 -7.50
N PRO A 12 14.23 -0.78 -8.12
CA PRO A 12 13.54 -2.07 -8.06
C PRO A 12 13.33 -2.59 -6.64
N ASP A 13 14.29 -2.30 -5.74
CA ASP A 13 14.25 -2.73 -4.35
C ASP A 13 13.10 -2.11 -3.56
N TYR A 14 12.60 -0.95 -4.01
CA TYR A 14 11.39 -0.36 -3.43
C TYR A 14 10.19 -1.31 -3.48
N PHE A 15 10.11 -2.15 -4.50
CA PHE A 15 9.01 -3.09 -4.73
C PHE A 15 9.36 -4.52 -4.30
N SER A 16 10.24 -4.68 -3.33
CA SER A 16 10.68 -5.98 -2.83
C SER A 16 10.67 -6.01 -1.29
N GLU A 17 11.03 -7.15 -0.73
CA GLU A 17 11.27 -7.28 0.71
C GLU A 17 12.43 -6.41 1.22
N GLN A 18 13.30 -5.94 0.31
CA GLN A 18 14.39 -5.02 0.59
C GLN A 18 13.95 -3.54 0.57
N SER A 19 12.67 -3.29 0.46
CA SER A 19 12.09 -1.94 0.53
C SER A 19 12.65 -1.17 1.73
N PRO A 20 12.99 0.13 1.56
CA PRO A 20 13.44 0.97 2.67
C PRO A 20 12.33 1.26 3.70
N TYR A 21 11.11 0.79 3.44
CA TYR A 21 9.94 1.05 4.30
C TYR A 21 9.26 -0.24 4.81
N PRO A 22 10.01 -1.19 5.42
CA PRO A 22 9.44 -2.48 5.80
C PRO A 22 8.31 -2.33 6.83
N SER A 23 8.46 -1.45 7.82
CA SER A 23 7.44 -1.20 8.84
C SER A 23 6.15 -0.65 8.25
N PHE A 24 6.24 0.27 7.29
CA PHE A 24 5.09 0.79 6.56
C PHE A 24 4.39 -0.31 5.77
N ASN A 25 5.13 -1.15 5.06
CA ASN A 25 4.57 -2.25 4.28
C ASN A 25 3.80 -3.24 5.17
N VAL A 26 4.34 -3.56 6.35
CA VAL A 26 3.65 -4.40 7.35
C VAL A 26 2.37 -3.73 7.85
N GLN A 27 2.43 -2.45 8.21
CA GLN A 27 1.26 -1.70 8.66
C GLN A 27 0.20 -1.60 7.57
N ALA A 28 0.61 -1.29 6.35
CA ALA A 28 -0.27 -1.22 5.20
C ALA A 28 -0.97 -2.56 4.94
N ALA A 29 -0.22 -3.67 5.01
CA ALA A 29 -0.74 -5.01 4.84
C ALA A 29 -1.69 -5.43 5.97
N LYS A 30 -1.38 -5.08 7.20
CA LYS A 30 -2.13 -5.54 8.37
C LYS A 30 -3.33 -4.68 8.70
N GLU A 31 -3.22 -3.37 8.58
CA GLU A 31 -4.14 -2.42 9.21
C GLU A 31 -4.83 -1.45 8.24
N LEU A 32 -4.14 -1.03 7.17
CA LEU A 32 -4.66 0.00 6.28
C LEU A 32 -5.42 -0.55 5.08
N GLY A 33 -5.04 -1.72 4.60
CA GLY A 33 -5.75 -2.35 3.49
C GLY A 33 -5.31 -1.89 2.10
N TYR A 34 -4.08 -1.63 1.95
CA TYR A 34 -3.46 -1.16 0.72
C TYR A 34 -2.98 -2.29 -0.16
N TYR A 35 -3.72 -2.78 -1.15
CA TYR A 35 -3.23 -4.00 -1.68
C TYR A 35 -3.39 -4.32 -3.08
N GLY A 36 -3.92 -3.48 -3.87
CA GLY A 36 -4.12 -3.81 -5.26
C GLY A 36 -4.26 -2.58 -6.11
N TYR A 37 -3.85 -2.73 -7.34
CA TYR A 37 -4.06 -1.73 -8.38
C TYR A 37 -5.10 -2.23 -9.36
N ASP A 38 -5.84 -1.33 -10.00
CA ASP A 38 -6.71 -1.73 -11.11
C ASP A 38 -5.85 -2.11 -12.32
N ILE A 39 -5.78 -3.40 -12.56
CA ILE A 39 -5.02 -3.97 -13.69
C ILE A 39 -5.86 -4.12 -14.96
N LYS A 40 -7.16 -3.81 -14.93
CA LYS A 40 -8.05 -4.00 -16.07
C LYS A 40 -7.57 -3.33 -17.36
N PRO A 41 -7.11 -2.05 -17.34
CA PRO A 41 -6.62 -1.39 -18.55
C PRO A 41 -5.42 -2.08 -19.18
N PHE A 42 -4.63 -2.80 -18.37
CA PHE A 42 -3.38 -3.42 -18.78
C PHE A 42 -3.46 -4.95 -18.90
N LYS A 43 -4.62 -5.53 -18.65
CA LYS A 43 -4.82 -6.99 -18.54
C LYS A 43 -4.24 -7.78 -19.72
N LYS A 44 -4.32 -7.25 -20.93
CA LYS A 44 -3.82 -7.93 -22.14
C LYS A 44 -2.29 -7.96 -22.23
N TYR A 45 -1.61 -7.10 -21.49
CA TYR A 45 -0.15 -6.99 -21.48
C TYR A 45 0.51 -7.64 -20.27
N LEU A 46 -0.29 -8.02 -19.26
CA LEU A 46 0.19 -8.55 -18.00
C LEU A 46 0.07 -10.08 -17.95
N THR A 47 1.10 -10.73 -17.42
CA THR A 47 1.07 -12.16 -17.10
C THR A 47 0.32 -12.43 -15.79
N ILE A 48 0.34 -11.48 -14.86
CA ILE A 48 -0.41 -11.59 -13.60
C ILE A 48 -1.91 -11.47 -13.85
N LYS A 49 -2.68 -12.23 -13.09
CA LYS A 49 -4.16 -12.27 -13.21
C LYS A 49 -4.86 -11.39 -12.18
N SER A 50 -4.16 -11.03 -11.09
CA SER A 50 -4.67 -10.22 -10.01
C SER A 50 -3.54 -9.47 -9.35
N SER A 51 -3.80 -8.22 -8.97
CA SER A 51 -2.93 -7.42 -8.11
C SER A 51 -3.32 -7.53 -6.63
N ARG A 52 -4.34 -8.34 -6.31
CA ARG A 52 -4.75 -8.57 -4.93
C ARG A 52 -3.61 -9.21 -4.14
N ASP A 53 -3.49 -8.81 -2.89
CA ASP A 53 -2.45 -9.28 -1.98
C ASP A 53 -1.02 -9.00 -2.45
N TYR A 54 -0.87 -7.94 -3.26
CA TYR A 54 0.43 -7.55 -3.82
C TYR A 54 1.48 -7.32 -2.74
N LEU A 55 1.15 -6.58 -1.68
CA LEU A 55 2.07 -6.30 -0.58
C LEU A 55 2.58 -7.59 0.08
N HIS A 56 1.68 -8.53 0.35
CA HIS A 56 2.05 -9.81 0.96
C HIS A 56 2.99 -10.66 0.09
N LYS A 57 2.83 -10.56 -1.22
CA LYS A 57 3.58 -11.40 -2.17
C LYS A 57 4.93 -10.84 -2.55
N VAL A 58 5.09 -9.52 -2.50
CA VAL A 58 6.24 -8.84 -3.10
C VAL A 58 7.04 -8.04 -2.08
N MET A 59 6.37 -7.41 -1.12
CA MET A 59 7.01 -6.44 -0.23
C MET A 59 7.19 -6.92 1.20
N LEU A 60 6.53 -8.01 1.59
CA LEU A 60 6.69 -8.57 2.92
C LEU A 60 7.71 -9.70 2.92
N PRO A 61 8.51 -9.83 3.99
CA PRO A 61 9.33 -11.01 4.21
C PRO A 61 8.49 -12.29 4.19
N PRO A 62 9.07 -13.42 3.76
CA PRO A 62 8.34 -14.69 3.68
C PRO A 62 7.62 -15.10 4.97
N GLU A 63 8.19 -14.78 6.10
CA GLU A 63 7.63 -15.07 7.44
C GLU A 63 6.31 -14.34 7.69
N LEU A 64 6.13 -13.18 7.04
CA LEU A 64 4.94 -12.33 7.15
C LEU A 64 3.97 -12.46 5.97
N SER A 65 4.26 -13.35 5.02
CA SER A 65 3.42 -13.56 3.83
C SER A 65 1.97 -13.97 4.16
N ASN A 66 1.75 -14.58 5.32
CA ASN A 66 0.44 -15.00 5.82
C ASN A 66 -0.22 -14.00 6.78
N LEU A 67 0.33 -12.79 6.90
CA LEU A 67 -0.22 -11.75 7.76
C LEU A 67 -1.65 -11.44 7.36
N LYS A 68 -2.59 -11.55 8.30
CA LYS A 68 -4.00 -11.26 8.01
C LYS A 68 -4.31 -9.80 8.21
N PHE A 69 -5.08 -9.25 7.28
CA PHE A 69 -5.61 -7.90 7.40
C PHE A 69 -6.64 -7.81 8.54
N ASP A 70 -6.48 -6.81 9.40
CA ASP A 70 -7.37 -6.55 10.54
C ASP A 70 -7.71 -5.05 10.62
N LYS A 71 -8.95 -4.72 10.36
CA LYS A 71 -9.49 -3.36 10.43
C LYS A 71 -9.71 -2.82 11.84
N THR A 72 -9.49 -3.60 12.87
CA THR A 72 -9.92 -3.24 14.23
C THR A 72 -9.34 -1.91 14.67
N LEU A 73 -8.04 -1.71 14.49
CA LEU A 73 -7.38 -0.45 14.87
C LEU A 73 -7.89 0.73 14.04
N TYR A 74 -7.96 0.56 12.72
CA TYR A 74 -8.49 1.57 11.82
C TYR A 74 -9.91 2.01 12.24
N ASN A 75 -10.81 1.05 12.44
CA ASN A 75 -12.18 1.34 12.84
C ASN A 75 -12.27 2.06 14.21
N LYS A 76 -11.42 1.69 15.18
CA LYS A 76 -11.34 2.38 16.46
C LYS A 76 -10.90 3.82 16.32
N VAL A 77 -9.88 4.09 15.51
CA VAL A 77 -9.38 5.46 15.26
C VAL A 77 -10.44 6.30 14.57
N VAL A 78 -11.06 5.79 13.51
CA VAL A 78 -12.13 6.51 12.79
C VAL A 78 -13.32 6.81 13.71
N LYS A 79 -13.72 5.84 14.51
CA LYS A 79 -14.80 6.03 15.50
C LYS A 79 -14.43 7.11 16.52
N PHE A 80 -13.22 7.03 17.08
CA PHE A 80 -12.72 8.04 18.03
C PHE A 80 -12.76 9.45 17.44
N LEU A 81 -12.24 9.63 16.23
CA LEU A 81 -12.22 10.94 15.57
C LEU A 81 -13.62 11.50 15.31
N LYS A 82 -14.57 10.62 14.97
CA LYS A 82 -15.98 11.04 14.71
C LYS A 82 -16.76 11.38 15.97
N GLU A 83 -16.50 10.68 17.07
CA GLU A 83 -17.29 10.80 18.29
C GLU A 83 -16.75 11.83 19.27
N ASN A 84 -15.44 12.11 19.23
CA ASN A 84 -14.80 12.95 20.23
C ASN A 84 -14.42 14.35 19.74
N ASP A 85 -14.56 14.61 18.42
CA ASP A 85 -14.19 15.89 17.80
C ASP A 85 -12.89 16.48 18.40
N PRO A 86 -11.77 15.75 18.34
CA PRO A 86 -10.54 16.20 18.97
C PRO A 86 -10.08 17.50 18.31
N GLU A 87 -9.52 18.42 19.08
CA GLU A 87 -8.95 19.67 18.59
C GLU A 87 -7.73 19.37 17.69
N MET A 88 -7.99 19.00 16.44
CA MET A 88 -6.97 18.64 15.45
C MET A 88 -7.14 19.47 14.19
N ILE A 89 -6.02 19.87 13.62
CA ILE A 89 -5.97 20.51 12.31
C ILE A 89 -5.51 19.46 11.30
N TYR A 90 -6.30 19.26 10.25
CA TYR A 90 -5.97 18.36 9.14
C TYR A 90 -5.42 19.19 7.98
N ILE A 91 -4.17 18.94 7.61
CA ILE A 91 -3.51 19.62 6.49
C ILE A 91 -3.23 18.57 5.41
N TYR A 92 -3.78 18.80 4.22
CA TYR A 92 -3.58 17.94 3.06
C TYR A 92 -3.00 18.72 1.90
N GLY A 93 -2.14 18.10 1.13
CA GLY A 93 -1.69 18.65 -0.16
C GLY A 93 -2.82 18.60 -1.18
N GLY A 94 -3.08 19.72 -1.88
CA GLY A 94 -4.15 19.78 -2.89
C GLY A 94 -3.96 18.80 -4.05
N ASP A 95 -2.71 18.47 -4.36
CA ASP A 95 -2.33 17.56 -5.44
C ASP A 95 -1.82 16.21 -4.93
N ASP A 96 -2.00 15.93 -3.64
CA ASP A 96 -1.58 14.67 -3.05
C ASP A 96 -2.57 13.54 -3.40
N PRO A 97 -2.17 12.54 -4.20
CA PRO A 97 -3.04 11.43 -4.58
C PRO A 97 -3.43 10.52 -3.41
N TRP A 98 -2.82 10.70 -2.25
CA TRP A 98 -3.10 9.94 -1.04
C TRP A 98 -4.13 10.60 -0.11
N THR A 99 -4.56 11.80 -0.45
CA THR A 99 -5.70 12.42 0.26
C THR A 99 -6.99 11.68 -0.06
N ALA A 100 -7.69 11.29 0.96
CA ALA A 100 -9.00 10.66 0.84
C ALA A 100 -10.12 11.71 0.69
#